data_c654db43970cb092185956dca823d3e4
#
_entry.id   c654db43970cb092185956dca823d3e4
#
_cell.length_a   1.000
_cell.length_b   1.000
_cell.length_c   1.000
_cell.angle_alpha   90.00
_cell.angle_beta   90.00
_cell.angle_gamma   90.00
#
_symmetry.space_group_name_H-M   'P 1'
#
loop_
_entity.id
_entity.type
_entity.pdbx_description
1 polymer ?
#
loop_
_entity_poly.entity_id
_entity_poly.type
_entity_poly.pdbx_seq_one_letter_code
_entity_poly.pdbx_strand_id
1 'polypeptide(L)'
;MSLSRDLAQTREFFTPRASGWEDRHPDDDVSFKWAVDQLGLSPGDAAVDAGCGSGRALAPIRDAVGSEGAVLGIDATPAMLHEASRLGRQNISVCALGDVGRLPVRDNCVAGILAAGLLPHLPDPVGTLREMARVAQPGARLAVFHPIGRLALAARHQERGAHAHDMNIDPHRIGPLLAEGGWTLELLDDAEDHYLALGVCDG
;
A
#
# COMPACT_ATOMS: atom_id res chain seq x y z
N MET A 1 9.11 -4.98 -22.15
CA MET A 1 9.57 -6.31 -21.69
C MET A 1 10.13 -6.31 -20.25
N SER A 2 10.35 -5.17 -19.60
CA SER A 2 10.86 -5.05 -18.22
C SER A 2 9.79 -5.40 -17.16
N LEU A 3 8.62 -4.79 -17.18
CA LEU A 3 7.56 -4.93 -16.17
C LEU A 3 7.16 -6.37 -15.79
N SER A 4 7.15 -7.30 -16.75
CA SER A 4 6.80 -8.71 -16.48
C SER A 4 7.88 -9.47 -15.67
N ARG A 5 9.14 -9.05 -15.75
CA ARG A 5 10.23 -9.64 -14.95
C ARG A 5 10.13 -9.22 -13.50
N ASP A 6 9.81 -7.95 -13.27
CA ASP A 6 9.79 -7.36 -11.94
C ASP A 6 8.62 -7.92 -11.10
N LEU A 7 7.43 -8.09 -11.70
CA LEU A 7 6.31 -8.78 -11.06
C LEU A 7 6.61 -10.27 -10.76
N ALA A 8 7.39 -10.93 -11.61
CA ALA A 8 7.81 -12.32 -11.36
C ALA A 8 8.74 -12.39 -10.13
N GLN A 9 9.68 -11.47 -10.00
CA GLN A 9 10.56 -11.38 -8.82
C GLN A 9 9.78 -11.10 -7.54
N THR A 10 8.82 -10.17 -7.59
CA THR A 10 7.92 -9.88 -6.46
C THR A 10 7.17 -11.14 -6.02
N ARG A 11 6.58 -11.88 -6.97
CA ARG A 11 5.89 -13.15 -6.70
C ARG A 11 6.82 -14.21 -6.11
N GLU A 12 8.02 -14.37 -6.67
CA GLU A 12 9.02 -15.31 -6.18
C GLU A 12 9.41 -15.00 -4.73
N PHE A 13 9.54 -13.73 -4.38
CA PHE A 13 9.86 -13.30 -3.02
C PHE A 13 8.71 -13.54 -2.04
N PHE A 14 7.46 -13.16 -2.39
CA PHE A 14 6.34 -13.20 -1.45
C PHE A 14 5.62 -14.55 -1.38
N THR A 15 5.60 -15.36 -2.46
CA THR A 15 4.89 -16.65 -2.47
C THR A 15 5.28 -17.58 -1.31
N PRO A 16 6.57 -17.85 -1.02
CA PRO A 16 6.94 -18.74 0.08
C PRO A 16 6.71 -18.12 1.47
N ARG A 17 6.40 -16.83 1.53
CA ARG A 17 6.18 -16.07 2.77
C ARG A 17 4.70 -15.84 3.10
N ALA A 18 3.79 -16.14 2.16
CA ALA A 18 2.38 -15.80 2.31
C ALA A 18 1.70 -16.55 3.46
N SER A 19 1.92 -17.88 3.55
CA SER A 19 1.33 -18.70 4.63
C SER A 19 1.78 -18.21 6.01
N GLY A 20 0.83 -17.92 6.90
CA GLY A 20 1.08 -17.42 8.25
C GLY A 20 1.76 -16.04 8.26
N TRP A 21 1.54 -15.21 7.22
CA TRP A 21 2.12 -13.86 7.15
C TRP A 21 1.76 -13.02 8.37
N GLU A 22 0.50 -12.99 8.76
CA GLU A 22 0.02 -12.20 9.90
C GLU A 22 0.52 -12.75 11.24
N ASP A 23 0.67 -14.07 11.38
CA ASP A 23 1.21 -14.69 12.59
C ASP A 23 2.64 -14.25 12.93
N ARG A 24 3.41 -13.84 11.90
CA ARG A 24 4.77 -13.29 12.07
C ARG A 24 4.81 -11.80 12.40
N HIS A 25 3.66 -11.14 12.36
CA HIS A 25 3.51 -9.71 12.58
C HIS A 25 2.23 -9.44 13.41
N PRO A 26 2.11 -10.03 14.63
CA PRO A 26 0.85 -10.04 15.37
C PRO A 26 0.42 -8.65 15.87
N ASP A 27 1.37 -7.74 16.06
CA ASP A 27 1.12 -6.44 16.68
C ASP A 27 0.82 -5.32 15.66
N ASP A 28 0.83 -5.62 14.35
CA ASP A 28 0.69 -4.61 13.30
C ASP A 28 -0.74 -4.04 13.15
N ASP A 29 -1.78 -4.71 13.69
CA ASP A 29 -3.19 -4.31 13.45
C ASP A 29 -3.51 -2.89 13.92
N VAL A 30 -2.95 -2.47 15.07
CA VAL A 30 -3.15 -1.12 15.61
C VAL A 30 -2.52 -0.08 14.68
N SER A 31 -1.31 -0.36 14.20
CA SER A 31 -0.58 0.53 13.29
C SER A 31 -1.28 0.66 11.93
N PHE A 32 -1.81 -0.44 11.40
CA PHE A 32 -2.58 -0.41 10.15
C PHE A 32 -3.88 0.39 10.30
N LYS A 33 -4.61 0.20 11.42
CA LYS A 33 -5.80 1.02 11.70
C LYS A 33 -5.44 2.50 11.76
N TRP A 34 -4.39 2.86 12.49
CA TRP A 34 -3.91 4.23 12.60
C TRP A 34 -3.57 4.83 11.22
N ALA A 35 -2.87 4.08 10.36
CA ALA A 35 -2.53 4.54 9.01
C ALA A 35 -3.78 4.76 8.14
N VAL A 36 -4.80 3.89 8.26
CA VAL A 36 -6.09 4.07 7.57
C VAL A 36 -6.83 5.30 8.08
N ASP A 37 -6.80 5.58 9.38
CA ASP A 37 -7.43 6.78 9.96
C ASP A 37 -6.84 8.08 9.36
N GLN A 38 -5.54 8.08 8.95
CA GLN A 38 -4.91 9.24 8.29
C GLN A 38 -5.46 9.52 6.88
N LEU A 39 -6.09 8.54 6.23
CA LEU A 39 -6.73 8.75 4.93
C LEU A 39 -7.95 9.68 5.02
N GLY A 40 -8.55 9.83 6.21
CA GLY A 40 -9.72 10.69 6.42
C GLY A 40 -10.96 10.24 5.64
N LEU A 41 -11.12 8.92 5.46
CA LEU A 41 -12.26 8.33 4.75
C LEU A 41 -13.58 8.60 5.46
N SER A 42 -14.63 8.73 4.67
CA SER A 42 -16.01 8.92 5.12
C SER A 42 -16.92 7.75 4.70
N PRO A 43 -18.03 7.50 5.41
CA PRO A 43 -19.01 6.51 4.98
C PRO A 43 -19.49 6.76 3.55
N GLY A 44 -19.49 5.72 2.72
CA GLY A 44 -19.83 5.77 1.30
C GLY A 44 -18.64 5.96 0.35
N ASP A 45 -17.45 6.27 0.86
CA ASP A 45 -16.25 6.44 0.04
C ASP A 45 -15.80 5.12 -0.62
N ALA A 46 -15.03 5.26 -1.72
CA ALA A 46 -14.27 4.17 -2.31
C ALA A 46 -12.80 4.29 -1.92
N ALA A 47 -12.21 3.18 -1.50
CA ALA A 47 -10.79 3.14 -1.11
C ALA A 47 -10.07 1.91 -1.68
N VAL A 48 -8.76 2.05 -1.91
CA VAL A 48 -7.88 1.00 -2.43
C VAL A 48 -6.77 0.70 -1.43
N ASP A 49 -6.57 -0.60 -1.16
CA ASP A 49 -5.37 -1.14 -0.52
C ASP A 49 -4.45 -1.67 -1.62
N ALA A 50 -3.45 -0.88 -1.99
CA ALA A 50 -2.51 -1.17 -3.06
C ALA A 50 -1.34 -2.03 -2.54
N GLY A 51 -1.20 -3.25 -3.08
CA GLY A 51 -0.30 -4.26 -2.52
C GLY A 51 -0.85 -4.84 -1.22
N CYS A 52 -2.14 -5.20 -1.21
CA CYS A 52 -2.87 -5.56 0.01
C CYS A 52 -2.34 -6.79 0.75
N GLY A 53 -1.51 -7.62 0.12
CA GLY A 53 -0.98 -8.85 0.72
C GLY A 53 -2.09 -9.76 1.26
N SER A 54 -2.01 -10.13 2.54
CA SER A 54 -3.02 -10.91 3.26
C SER A 54 -4.28 -10.10 3.62
N GLY A 55 -4.33 -8.79 3.31
CA GLY A 55 -5.49 -7.93 3.46
C GLY A 55 -5.68 -7.34 4.87
N ARG A 56 -4.59 -7.09 5.59
CA ARG A 56 -4.62 -6.56 6.96
C ARG A 56 -5.37 -5.22 7.06
N ALA A 57 -5.19 -4.32 6.09
CA ALA A 57 -5.85 -3.01 6.07
C ALA A 57 -7.32 -3.06 5.64
N LEU A 58 -7.78 -4.15 5.03
CA LEU A 58 -9.13 -4.20 4.43
C LEU A 58 -10.25 -4.05 5.46
N ALA A 59 -10.08 -4.60 6.68
CA ALA A 59 -11.07 -4.45 7.74
C ALA A 59 -11.13 -2.99 8.26
N PRO A 60 -10.02 -2.33 8.67
CA PRO A 60 -10.07 -0.91 9.05
C PRO A 60 -10.58 0.01 7.93
N ILE A 61 -10.26 -0.26 6.65
CA ILE A 61 -10.82 0.51 5.53
C ILE A 61 -12.35 0.29 5.44
N ARG A 62 -12.83 -0.95 5.55
CA ARG A 62 -14.27 -1.26 5.55
C ARG A 62 -15.00 -0.56 6.69
N ASP A 63 -14.40 -0.54 7.88
CA ASP A 63 -14.98 0.14 9.05
C ASP A 63 -15.09 1.66 8.78
N ALA A 64 -14.09 2.26 8.14
CA ALA A 64 -14.10 3.69 7.83
C ALA A 64 -15.13 4.06 6.74
N VAL A 65 -15.23 3.29 5.65
CA VAL A 65 -16.15 3.60 4.53
C VAL A 65 -17.57 3.08 4.76
N GLY A 66 -17.79 2.23 5.77
CA GLY A 66 -19.11 1.66 6.09
C GLY A 66 -19.62 0.69 5.01
N SER A 67 -20.86 0.21 5.17
CA SER A 67 -21.47 -0.80 4.27
C SER A 67 -21.68 -0.31 2.84
N GLU A 68 -21.94 0.99 2.66
CA GLU A 68 -22.22 1.62 1.36
C GLU A 68 -20.95 1.99 0.59
N GLY A 69 -19.79 2.01 1.26
CA GLY A 69 -18.51 2.29 0.63
C GLY A 69 -17.96 1.10 -0.16
N ALA A 70 -16.95 1.37 -1.00
CA ALA A 70 -16.28 0.35 -1.78
C ALA A 70 -14.84 0.12 -1.28
N VAL A 71 -14.43 -1.14 -1.13
CA VAL A 71 -13.07 -1.51 -0.72
C VAL A 71 -12.48 -2.48 -1.74
N LEU A 72 -11.36 -2.07 -2.37
CA LEU A 72 -10.60 -2.89 -3.29
C LEU A 72 -9.21 -3.16 -2.72
N GLY A 73 -8.89 -4.43 -2.47
CA GLY A 73 -7.52 -4.89 -2.26
C GLY A 73 -6.95 -5.43 -3.57
N ILE A 74 -5.76 -4.99 -3.95
CA ILE A 74 -5.08 -5.50 -5.14
C ILE A 74 -3.67 -5.95 -4.78
N ASP A 75 -3.28 -7.15 -5.21
CA ASP A 75 -1.94 -7.69 -5.01
C ASP A 75 -1.48 -8.47 -6.25
N ALA A 76 -0.17 -8.44 -6.53
CA ALA A 76 0.41 -9.17 -7.63
C ALA A 76 0.65 -10.66 -7.33
N THR A 77 0.58 -11.08 -6.05
CA THR A 77 0.98 -12.42 -5.57
C THR A 77 -0.24 -13.28 -5.27
N PRO A 78 -0.53 -14.31 -6.08
CA PRO A 78 -1.69 -15.19 -5.84
C PRO A 78 -1.71 -15.83 -4.45
N ALA A 79 -0.53 -16.19 -3.91
CA ALA A 79 -0.43 -16.81 -2.58
C ALA A 79 -0.85 -15.86 -1.45
N MET A 80 -0.59 -14.55 -1.58
CA MET A 80 -1.05 -13.53 -0.64
C MET A 80 -2.59 -13.41 -0.66
N LEU A 81 -3.20 -13.36 -1.84
CA LEU A 81 -4.65 -13.31 -1.97
C LEU A 81 -5.33 -14.60 -1.50
N HIS A 82 -4.67 -15.76 -1.64
CA HIS A 82 -5.15 -16.99 -1.05
C HIS A 82 -5.18 -16.91 0.48
N GLU A 83 -4.16 -16.33 1.08
CA GLU A 83 -4.12 -16.07 2.52
C GLU A 83 -5.20 -15.07 2.96
N ALA A 84 -5.39 -13.98 2.21
CA ALA A 84 -6.49 -13.03 2.43
C ALA A 84 -7.86 -13.74 2.39
N SER A 85 -8.05 -14.65 1.43
CA SER A 85 -9.26 -15.47 1.33
C SER A 85 -9.44 -16.40 2.54
N ARG A 86 -8.36 -17.07 2.97
CA ARG A 86 -8.38 -17.93 4.17
C ARG A 86 -8.77 -17.17 5.43
N LEU A 87 -8.38 -15.89 5.52
CA LEU A 87 -8.72 -14.98 6.61
C LEU A 87 -10.10 -14.31 6.46
N GLY A 88 -10.87 -14.65 5.41
CA GLY A 88 -12.23 -14.16 5.20
C GLY A 88 -12.32 -12.73 4.65
N ARG A 89 -11.23 -12.14 4.16
CA ARG A 89 -11.18 -10.75 3.69
C ARG A 89 -12.09 -10.47 2.48
N GLN A 90 -12.34 -11.47 1.63
CA GLN A 90 -13.28 -11.36 0.51
C GLN A 90 -14.75 -11.17 0.93
N ASN A 91 -15.09 -11.38 2.20
CA ASN A 91 -16.45 -11.14 2.71
C ASN A 91 -16.73 -9.64 2.95
N ILE A 92 -15.69 -8.83 3.04
CA ILE A 92 -15.77 -7.40 3.39
C ILE A 92 -15.16 -6.49 2.31
N SER A 93 -14.53 -7.06 1.29
CA SER A 93 -13.83 -6.33 0.24
C SER A 93 -13.78 -7.11 -1.07
N VAL A 94 -13.47 -6.44 -2.15
CA VAL A 94 -13.07 -7.10 -3.40
C VAL A 94 -11.56 -7.28 -3.38
N CYS A 95 -11.08 -8.53 -3.43
CA CYS A 95 -9.65 -8.83 -3.56
C CYS A 95 -9.36 -9.24 -5.00
N ALA A 96 -8.45 -8.54 -5.69
CA ALA A 96 -8.12 -8.74 -7.08
C ALA A 96 -6.63 -9.04 -7.29
N LEU A 97 -6.34 -10.04 -8.13
CA LEU A 97 -4.99 -10.27 -8.63
C LEU A 97 -4.67 -9.24 -9.72
N GLY A 98 -3.66 -8.41 -9.50
CA GLY A 98 -3.34 -7.36 -10.45
C GLY A 98 -2.03 -6.64 -10.19
N ASP A 99 -1.72 -5.75 -11.10
CA ASP A 99 -0.59 -4.83 -11.03
C ASP A 99 -1.09 -3.46 -10.55
N VAL A 100 -0.51 -2.96 -9.47
CA VAL A 100 -0.83 -1.63 -8.91
C VAL A 100 -0.46 -0.48 -9.86
N GLY A 101 0.42 -0.72 -10.82
CA GLY A 101 0.72 0.21 -11.91
C GLY A 101 -0.37 0.26 -13.00
N ARG A 102 -1.43 -0.56 -12.89
CA ARG A 102 -2.57 -0.64 -13.83
C ARG A 102 -3.84 -1.05 -13.10
N LEU A 103 -4.39 -0.15 -12.33
CA LEU A 103 -5.56 -0.42 -11.50
C LEU A 103 -6.84 -0.59 -12.34
N PRO A 104 -7.65 -1.63 -12.11
CA PRO A 104 -8.91 -1.84 -12.83
C PRO A 104 -10.02 -0.92 -12.27
N VAL A 105 -9.70 0.36 -12.15
CA VAL A 105 -10.51 1.38 -11.51
C VAL A 105 -10.62 2.58 -12.44
N ARG A 106 -11.80 3.19 -12.50
CA ARG A 106 -12.05 4.42 -13.30
C ARG A 106 -11.27 5.59 -12.74
N ASP A 107 -11.08 6.61 -13.57
CA ASP A 107 -10.48 7.88 -13.16
C ASP A 107 -11.33 8.58 -12.10
N ASN A 108 -10.68 9.30 -11.19
CA ASN A 108 -11.31 10.22 -10.23
C ASN A 108 -12.46 9.60 -9.42
N CYS A 109 -12.28 8.39 -8.88
CA CYS A 109 -13.37 7.74 -8.13
C CYS A 109 -12.96 7.18 -6.76
N VAL A 110 -11.69 7.30 -6.37
CA VAL A 110 -11.16 6.78 -5.10
C VAL A 110 -10.85 7.94 -4.15
N ALA A 111 -11.39 7.89 -2.94
CA ALA A 111 -11.18 8.91 -1.91
C ALA A 111 -9.90 8.71 -1.09
N GLY A 112 -9.41 7.46 -1.02
CA GLY A 112 -8.17 7.16 -0.30
C GLY A 112 -7.47 5.90 -0.79
N ILE A 113 -6.14 5.91 -0.73
CA ILE A 113 -5.29 4.80 -1.14
C ILE A 113 -4.29 4.52 -0.01
N LEU A 114 -4.21 3.28 0.43
CA LEU A 114 -3.12 2.80 1.29
C LEU A 114 -2.10 2.05 0.44
N ALA A 115 -0.81 2.35 0.64
CA ALA A 115 0.33 1.66 0.05
C ALA A 115 1.29 1.21 1.17
N ALA A 116 0.91 0.12 1.86
CA ALA A 116 1.67 -0.40 3.00
C ALA A 116 2.80 -1.33 2.56
N GLY A 117 4.06 -0.97 2.86
CA GLY A 117 5.24 -1.76 2.50
C GLY A 117 5.43 -1.96 0.99
N LEU A 118 4.80 -1.14 0.15
CA LEU A 118 4.72 -1.36 -1.29
C LEU A 118 5.87 -0.70 -2.07
N LEU A 119 6.20 0.56 -1.80
CA LEU A 119 7.11 1.38 -2.62
C LEU A 119 8.48 0.74 -2.88
N PRO A 120 9.12 0.06 -1.90
CA PRO A 120 10.40 -0.61 -2.13
C PRO A 120 10.38 -1.73 -3.19
N HIS A 121 9.19 -2.23 -3.50
CA HIS A 121 8.99 -3.35 -4.43
C HIS A 121 8.51 -2.93 -5.81
N LEU A 122 8.34 -1.62 -6.05
CA LEU A 122 7.88 -1.11 -7.34
C LEU A 122 9.04 -0.94 -8.33
N PRO A 123 8.93 -1.50 -9.53
CA PRO A 123 9.92 -1.31 -10.59
C PRO A 123 9.86 0.11 -11.18
N ASP A 124 8.69 0.71 -11.19
CA ASP A 124 8.42 2.08 -11.62
C ASP A 124 7.53 2.80 -10.59
N PRO A 125 8.12 3.33 -9.51
CA PRO A 125 7.36 3.99 -8.46
C PRO A 125 6.64 5.26 -8.96
N VAL A 126 7.25 6.05 -9.85
CA VAL A 126 6.62 7.26 -10.39
C VAL A 126 5.42 6.91 -11.27
N GLY A 127 5.56 5.94 -12.18
CA GLY A 127 4.46 5.46 -13.02
C GLY A 127 3.31 4.89 -12.18
N THR A 128 3.63 4.16 -11.12
CA THR A 128 2.62 3.62 -10.19
C THR A 128 1.91 4.73 -9.40
N LEU A 129 2.64 5.73 -8.92
CA LEU A 129 2.04 6.88 -8.24
C LEU A 129 1.14 7.69 -9.16
N ARG A 130 1.50 7.84 -10.45
CA ARG A 130 0.62 8.48 -11.47
C ARG A 130 -0.64 7.66 -11.71
N GLU A 131 -0.55 6.35 -11.73
CA GLU A 131 -1.73 5.49 -11.86
C GLU A 131 -2.65 5.61 -10.64
N MET A 132 -2.07 5.67 -9.44
CA MET A 132 -2.82 5.96 -8.21
C MET A 132 -3.48 7.35 -8.26
N ALA A 133 -2.78 8.39 -8.75
CA ALA A 133 -3.34 9.72 -8.94
C ALA A 133 -4.47 9.73 -9.99
N ARG A 134 -4.35 8.96 -11.08
CA ARG A 134 -5.42 8.83 -12.09
C ARG A 134 -6.73 8.35 -11.48
N VAL A 135 -6.70 7.37 -10.59
CA VAL A 135 -7.92 6.81 -9.98
C VAL A 135 -8.43 7.64 -8.80
N ALA A 136 -7.56 8.43 -8.19
CA ALA A 136 -7.86 9.26 -7.04
C ALA A 136 -8.74 10.46 -7.43
N GLN A 137 -9.66 10.82 -6.55
CA GLN A 137 -10.39 12.08 -6.66
C GLN A 137 -9.46 13.25 -6.32
N PRO A 138 -9.70 14.47 -6.85
CA PRO A 138 -9.04 15.66 -6.36
C PRO A 138 -9.19 15.78 -4.84
N GLY A 139 -8.08 15.95 -4.12
CA GLY A 139 -8.05 16.00 -2.66
C GLY A 139 -8.07 14.63 -1.96
N ALA A 140 -8.11 13.52 -2.71
CA ALA A 140 -7.94 12.17 -2.14
C ALA A 140 -6.56 12.02 -1.49
N ARG A 141 -6.46 11.18 -0.47
CA ARG A 141 -5.21 10.94 0.25
C ARG A 141 -4.57 9.61 -0.11
N LEU A 142 -3.23 9.63 -0.21
CA LEU A 142 -2.37 8.45 -0.34
C LEU A 142 -1.53 8.32 0.93
N ALA A 143 -1.67 7.21 1.64
CA ALA A 143 -0.80 6.86 2.76
C ALA A 143 0.26 5.85 2.30
N VAL A 144 1.51 6.31 2.15
CA VAL A 144 2.68 5.43 2.02
C VAL A 144 3.12 5.07 3.43
N PHE A 145 2.90 3.83 3.81
CA PHE A 145 3.00 3.38 5.21
C PHE A 145 3.93 2.18 5.37
N HIS A 146 4.58 2.10 6.54
CA HIS A 146 5.23 0.88 7.01
C HIS A 146 5.06 0.75 8.53
N PRO A 147 4.67 -0.46 9.06
CA PRO A 147 4.38 -0.67 10.49
C PRO A 147 5.63 -0.76 11.37
N ILE A 148 6.81 -0.53 10.81
CA ILE A 148 8.07 -0.33 11.54
C ILE A 148 8.81 0.86 10.97
N GLY A 149 9.57 1.55 11.83
CA GLY A 149 10.33 2.72 11.41
C GLY A 149 11.38 2.41 10.34
N ARG A 150 11.66 3.39 9.51
CA ARG A 150 12.56 3.27 8.36
C ARG A 150 13.96 2.75 8.71
N LEU A 151 14.53 3.18 9.84
CA LEU A 151 15.85 2.73 10.27
C LEU A 151 15.86 1.24 10.66
N ALA A 152 14.82 0.78 11.37
CA ALA A 152 14.66 -0.64 11.72
C ALA A 152 14.41 -1.49 10.46
N LEU A 153 13.65 -0.97 9.50
CA LEU A 153 13.44 -1.62 8.21
C LEU A 153 14.76 -1.75 7.43
N ALA A 154 15.56 -0.69 7.36
CA ALA A 154 16.87 -0.69 6.71
C ALA A 154 17.82 -1.72 7.36
N ALA A 155 17.87 -1.79 8.68
CA ALA A 155 18.68 -2.77 9.39
C ALA A 155 18.27 -4.22 9.05
N ARG A 156 16.96 -4.51 9.02
CA ARG A 156 16.45 -5.85 8.62
C ARG A 156 16.80 -6.21 7.17
N HIS A 157 16.82 -5.23 6.26
CA HIS A 157 17.21 -5.45 4.86
C HIS A 157 18.72 -5.72 4.74
N GLN A 158 19.58 -5.01 5.48
CA GLN A 158 21.03 -5.23 5.51
C GLN A 158 21.38 -6.63 6.02
N GLU A 159 20.74 -7.08 7.10
CA GLU A 159 20.93 -8.44 7.66
C GLU A 159 20.59 -9.55 6.66
N ARG A 160 19.67 -9.27 5.71
CA ARG A 160 19.26 -10.22 4.67
C ARG A 160 20.07 -10.12 3.37
N GLY A 161 21.16 -9.32 3.35
CA GLY A 161 22.02 -9.13 2.18
C GLY A 161 21.37 -8.34 1.03
N ALA A 162 20.23 -7.73 1.25
CA ALA A 162 19.63 -6.81 0.30
C ALA A 162 20.38 -5.46 0.36
N HIS A 163 20.72 -4.90 -0.80
CA HIS A 163 21.34 -3.58 -0.84
C HIS A 163 20.30 -2.55 -0.35
N ALA A 164 20.63 -1.85 0.74
CA ALA A 164 19.78 -0.84 1.38
C ALA A 164 19.57 0.44 0.52
N HIS A 165 20.08 0.43 -0.70
CA HIS A 165 19.95 1.52 -1.66
C HIS A 165 18.59 1.44 -2.35
N ASP A 166 17.71 2.34 -2.05
CA ASP A 166 16.48 2.65 -2.76
C ASP A 166 15.19 1.99 -2.22
N MET A 167 14.92 2.19 -0.94
CA MET A 167 13.59 1.82 -0.43
C MET A 167 12.48 2.80 -0.86
N ASN A 168 12.79 3.85 -1.66
CA ASN A 168 11.84 4.88 -2.11
C ASN A 168 11.04 5.55 -0.95
N ILE A 169 11.53 5.43 0.28
CA ILE A 169 10.96 6.00 1.50
C ILE A 169 11.96 6.90 2.23
N ASP A 170 13.04 7.34 1.55
CA ASP A 170 13.99 8.30 2.11
C ASP A 170 13.28 9.66 2.32
N PRO A 171 13.38 10.28 3.53
CA PRO A 171 12.71 11.54 3.84
C PRO A 171 13.03 12.69 2.89
N HIS A 172 14.23 12.71 2.30
CA HIS A 172 14.63 13.74 1.34
C HIS A 172 14.12 13.46 -0.08
N ARG A 173 13.73 12.22 -0.37
CA ARG A 173 13.30 11.78 -1.71
C ARG A 173 11.80 11.57 -1.85
N ILE A 174 11.11 11.26 -0.74
CA ILE A 174 9.69 10.92 -0.80
C ILE A 174 8.83 12.08 -1.31
N GLY A 175 9.10 13.32 -0.88
CA GLY A 175 8.37 14.49 -1.34
C GLY A 175 8.51 14.71 -2.85
N PRO A 176 9.73 14.82 -3.41
CA PRO A 176 9.96 14.86 -4.85
C PRO A 176 9.32 13.68 -5.61
N LEU A 177 9.42 12.46 -5.09
CA LEU A 177 8.84 11.27 -5.71
C LEU A 177 7.30 11.35 -5.79
N LEU A 178 6.66 11.76 -4.72
CA LEU A 178 5.21 11.99 -4.67
C LEU A 178 4.81 13.08 -5.67
N ALA A 179 5.52 14.21 -5.70
CA ALA A 179 5.24 15.31 -6.61
C ALA A 179 5.33 14.89 -8.09
N GLU A 180 6.35 14.11 -8.47
CA GLU A 180 6.44 13.53 -9.81
C GLU A 180 5.28 12.62 -10.15
N GLY A 181 4.67 11.98 -9.14
CA GLY A 181 3.51 11.11 -9.25
C GLY A 181 2.14 11.82 -9.21
N GLY A 182 2.10 13.16 -9.03
CA GLY A 182 0.84 13.93 -8.96
C GLY A 182 0.27 14.03 -7.53
N TRP A 183 1.14 13.98 -6.52
CA TRP A 183 0.76 14.06 -5.10
C TRP A 183 1.58 15.13 -4.39
N THR A 184 0.91 16.00 -3.65
CA THR A 184 1.59 16.94 -2.74
C THR A 184 1.76 16.29 -1.36
N LEU A 185 2.99 16.24 -0.85
CA LEU A 185 3.28 15.72 0.49
C LEU A 185 2.66 16.64 1.56
N GLU A 186 1.70 16.14 2.33
CA GLU A 186 1.03 16.85 3.42
C GLU A 186 1.71 16.61 4.77
N LEU A 187 2.11 15.35 5.04
CA LEU A 187 2.71 14.91 6.31
C LEU A 187 3.80 13.89 6.06
N LEU A 188 4.90 14.01 6.77
CA LEU A 188 5.92 12.98 6.89
C LEU A 188 6.14 12.69 8.39
N ASP A 189 5.85 11.45 8.80
CA ASP A 189 6.12 10.92 10.13
C ASP A 189 7.10 9.74 10.00
N ASP A 190 8.37 9.98 10.32
CA ASP A 190 9.46 8.99 10.29
C ASP A 190 9.86 8.67 11.74
N ALA A 191 8.99 7.94 12.43
CA ALA A 191 9.17 7.54 13.82
C ALA A 191 10.02 6.25 13.96
N GLU A 192 10.34 5.88 15.21
CA GLU A 192 11.09 4.66 15.48
C GLU A 192 10.26 3.39 15.21
N ASP A 193 8.96 3.45 15.47
CA ASP A 193 8.01 2.33 15.42
C ASP A 193 7.15 2.29 14.17
N HIS A 194 7.14 3.36 13.35
CA HIS A 194 6.42 3.40 12.08
C HIS A 194 7.01 4.42 11.10
N TYR A 195 6.55 4.34 9.86
CA TYR A 195 6.81 5.35 8.82
C TYR A 195 5.51 5.66 8.09
N LEU A 196 5.20 6.95 7.94
CA LEU A 196 4.08 7.43 7.15
C LEU A 196 4.49 8.64 6.32
N ALA A 197 4.26 8.58 5.01
CA ALA A 197 4.22 9.76 4.15
C ALA A 197 2.80 9.88 3.58
N LEU A 198 2.11 10.96 3.93
CA LEU A 198 0.75 11.24 3.48
C LEU A 198 0.81 12.25 2.34
N GLY A 199 0.31 11.85 1.18
CA GLY A 199 0.17 12.70 0.00
C GLY A 199 -1.29 13.05 -0.26
N VAL A 200 -1.53 14.24 -0.82
CA VAL A 200 -2.85 14.68 -1.31
C VAL A 200 -2.79 14.76 -2.84
N CYS A 201 -3.82 14.24 -3.51
CA CYS A 201 -3.93 14.28 -4.97
C CYS A 201 -4.20 15.72 -5.43
N ASP A 202 -3.36 16.22 -6.35
CA ASP A 202 -3.43 17.61 -6.83
C ASP A 202 -4.63 17.86 -7.80
N GLY A 203 -5.19 16.83 -8.44
CA GLY A 203 -6.31 16.90 -9.39
C GLY A 203 -5.88 17.01 -10.84
#